data_9fcd62583bb01d4bb4924673bb239f28
#
_entry.id   9fcd62583bb01d4bb4924673bb239f28
#
_cell.length_a   1.000
_cell.length_b   1.000
_cell.length_c   1.000
_cell.angle_alpha   90.00
_cell.angle_beta   90.00
_cell.angle_gamma   90.00
#
_symmetry.space_group_name_H-M   'P 1'
#
loop_
_entity.id
_entity.type
_entity.pdbx_description
1 polymer ?
#
loop_
_entity_poly.entity_id
_entity_poly.type
_entity_poly.pdbx_seq_one_letter_code
_entity_poly.pdbx_strand_id
1 'polypeptide(L)'
;MEKAIKEMRNSKAARDNDMTEDVLKLLGEGGLKIMTKLSNTVYNTGEWPQDFTEVTMIPLKKKIKATKYSDYRTISLIALTAKIIAKILRRSIEKKIENVLGEDQFGFRRGKETMDAIAMMRIIAERNLEVDELYVCFIDWQKTLNRVNRTKLM
;
A
#
# COMPACT_ATOMS: atom_id res chain seq x y z
N MET A 1 5.39 16.11 7.51
CA MET A 1 6.31 15.93 6.37
C MET A 1 7.62 15.28 6.83
N GLU A 2 8.41 15.90 7.64
CA GLU A 2 9.74 15.42 8.10
C GLU A 2 9.72 13.99 8.65
N LYS A 3 8.77 13.66 9.54
CA LYS A 3 8.60 12.30 10.06
C LYS A 3 8.35 11.27 8.95
N ALA A 4 7.59 11.63 7.90
CA ALA A 4 7.30 10.73 6.79
C ALA A 4 8.55 10.43 5.96
N ILE A 5 9.44 11.42 5.79
CA ILE A 5 10.72 11.30 5.09
C ILE A 5 11.71 10.48 5.92
N LYS A 6 11.89 10.79 7.21
CA LYS A 6 12.81 10.06 8.11
C LYS A 6 12.48 8.56 8.21
N GLU A 7 11.22 8.21 8.18
CA GLU A 7 10.78 6.81 8.26
C GLU A 7 10.80 6.06 6.92
N MET A 8 11.30 6.66 5.85
CA MET A 8 11.50 5.94 4.60
C MET A 8 12.71 5.01 4.74
N ARG A 9 12.54 3.78 4.27
CA ARG A 9 13.64 2.82 4.20
C ARG A 9 14.56 3.20 3.04
N ASN A 10 15.86 3.19 3.29
CA ASN A 10 16.88 3.41 2.26
C ASN A 10 16.84 2.31 1.19
N SER A 11 17.38 2.63 0.03
CA SER A 11 17.58 1.66 -1.08
C SER A 11 16.29 1.04 -1.64
N LYS A 12 15.17 1.76 -1.64
CA LYS A 12 13.99 1.33 -2.39
C LYS A 12 14.18 1.61 -3.88
N ALA A 13 13.64 0.72 -4.71
CA ALA A 13 13.59 0.95 -6.15
C ALA A 13 12.84 2.26 -6.44
N ALA A 14 13.55 3.20 -7.06
CA ALA A 14 13.03 4.45 -7.57
C ALA A 14 12.84 4.34 -9.08
N ARG A 15 12.07 5.24 -9.65
CA ARG A 15 11.99 5.42 -11.11
C ARG A 15 13.33 5.99 -11.61
N ASP A 16 13.75 5.60 -12.81
CA ASP A 16 14.91 6.23 -13.45
C ASP A 16 14.70 7.75 -13.50
N ASN A 17 15.72 8.51 -13.15
CA ASN A 17 15.70 9.98 -13.00
C ASN A 17 14.93 10.54 -11.80
N ASP A 18 14.44 9.72 -10.87
CA ASP A 18 13.85 10.20 -9.64
C ASP A 18 14.92 10.63 -8.61
N MET A 19 14.55 11.62 -7.82
CA MET A 19 15.32 12.01 -6.64
C MET A 19 15.39 10.83 -5.66
N THR A 20 16.58 10.48 -5.20
CA THR A 20 16.77 9.39 -4.23
C THR A 20 16.32 9.79 -2.83
N GLU A 21 16.04 8.80 -1.98
CA GLU A 21 15.66 9.05 -0.58
C GLU A 21 16.76 9.80 0.20
N ASP A 22 18.01 9.56 -0.13
CA ASP A 22 19.14 10.21 0.52
C ASP A 22 19.19 11.69 0.18
N VAL A 23 18.94 12.07 -1.08
CA VAL A 23 18.81 13.46 -1.50
C VAL A 23 17.64 14.15 -0.79
N LEU A 24 16.49 13.48 -0.68
CA LEU A 24 15.34 14.02 0.06
C LEU A 24 15.62 14.23 1.55
N LYS A 25 16.41 13.36 2.17
CA LYS A 25 16.83 13.51 3.56
C LYS A 25 17.80 14.68 3.76
N LEU A 26 18.57 15.02 2.72
CA LEU A 26 19.53 16.14 2.72
C LEU A 26 18.88 17.50 2.42
N LEU A 27 17.62 17.54 2.01
CA LEU A 27 16.94 18.78 1.57
C LEU A 27 16.80 19.87 2.64
N GLY A 28 17.18 19.69 3.87
CA GLY A 28 17.08 20.68 4.92
C GLY A 28 15.70 21.35 5.04
N GLU A 29 15.63 22.47 5.76
CA GLU A 29 14.36 23.18 6.02
C GLU A 29 13.70 23.75 4.75
N GLY A 30 14.49 24.24 3.80
CA GLY A 30 13.98 24.82 2.56
C GLY A 30 13.23 23.79 1.72
N GLY A 31 13.81 22.61 1.54
CA GLY A 31 13.18 21.52 0.82
C GLY A 31 11.92 20.99 1.54
N LEU A 32 11.95 20.90 2.86
CA LEU A 32 10.77 20.52 3.65
C LEU A 32 9.61 21.50 3.47
N LYS A 33 9.89 22.82 3.43
CA LYS A 33 8.87 23.86 3.16
C LYS A 33 8.25 23.71 1.78
N ILE A 34 9.07 23.49 0.73
CA ILE A 34 8.58 23.26 -0.64
C ILE A 34 7.69 22.02 -0.69
N MET A 35 8.15 20.90 -0.13
CA MET A 35 7.39 19.66 -0.10
C MET A 35 6.08 19.78 0.68
N THR A 36 6.08 20.53 1.76
CA THR A 36 4.87 20.79 2.55
C THR A 36 3.88 21.63 1.75
N LYS A 37 4.36 22.70 1.08
CA LYS A 37 3.52 23.53 0.20
C LYS A 37 2.90 22.69 -0.92
N LEU A 38 3.69 21.87 -1.61
CA LEU A 38 3.22 20.98 -2.65
C LEU A 38 2.15 20.01 -2.14
N SER A 39 2.38 19.38 -0.99
CA SER A 39 1.41 18.47 -0.37
C SER A 39 0.09 19.15 -0.03
N ASN A 40 0.16 20.37 0.49
CA ASN A 40 -1.04 21.15 0.80
C ASN A 40 -1.79 21.57 -0.47
N THR A 41 -1.06 21.93 -1.54
CA THR A 41 -1.68 22.22 -2.84
C THR A 41 -2.44 20.99 -3.35
N VAL A 42 -1.79 19.83 -3.42
CA VAL A 42 -2.45 18.57 -3.85
C VAL A 42 -3.66 18.25 -2.97
N TYR A 43 -3.56 18.43 -1.66
CA TYR A 43 -4.65 18.17 -0.72
C TYR A 43 -5.86 19.09 -0.95
N ASN A 44 -5.60 20.39 -1.19
CA ASN A 44 -6.64 21.40 -1.32
C ASN A 44 -7.31 21.41 -2.71
N THR A 45 -6.53 21.12 -3.78
CA THR A 45 -7.04 21.18 -5.15
C THR A 45 -7.50 19.81 -5.67
N GLY A 46 -7.01 18.72 -5.08
CA GLY A 46 -7.16 17.37 -5.64
C GLY A 46 -6.36 17.11 -6.91
N GLU A 47 -5.62 18.11 -7.41
CA GLU A 47 -4.83 18.01 -8.62
C GLU A 47 -3.42 17.48 -8.32
N TRP A 48 -3.02 16.44 -9.04
CA TRP A 48 -1.70 15.85 -8.93
C TRP A 48 -0.80 16.38 -10.07
N PRO A 49 0.46 16.75 -9.77
CA PRO A 49 1.44 17.03 -10.82
C PRO A 49 1.53 15.87 -11.80
N GLN A 50 1.74 16.17 -13.09
CA GLN A 50 1.81 15.18 -14.16
C GLN A 50 2.86 14.10 -13.85
N ASP A 51 4.04 14.48 -13.39
CA ASP A 51 5.12 13.56 -13.03
C ASP A 51 4.71 12.54 -11.96
N PHE A 52 3.73 12.86 -11.11
CA PHE A 52 3.26 11.94 -10.07
C PHE A 52 2.29 10.89 -10.61
N THR A 53 1.67 11.16 -11.75
CA THR A 53 0.74 10.26 -12.42
C THR A 53 1.45 9.31 -13.38
N GLU A 54 2.69 9.63 -13.77
CA GLU A 54 3.53 8.77 -14.59
C GLU A 54 4.08 7.60 -13.76
N VAL A 55 4.04 6.41 -14.34
CA VAL A 55 4.39 5.17 -13.65
C VAL A 55 5.29 4.32 -14.52
N THR A 56 6.45 3.92 -14.01
CA THR A 56 7.28 2.89 -14.64
C THR A 56 6.81 1.51 -14.17
N MET A 57 6.37 0.67 -15.09
CA MET A 57 5.90 -0.69 -14.77
C MET A 57 6.98 -1.73 -15.03
N ILE A 58 7.32 -2.50 -14.00
CA ILE A 58 8.28 -3.60 -14.08
C ILE A 58 7.51 -4.93 -14.02
N PRO A 59 7.57 -5.76 -15.07
CA PRO A 59 6.95 -7.07 -15.05
C PRO A 59 7.82 -8.09 -14.31
N LEU A 60 7.33 -8.64 -13.21
CA LEU A 60 7.95 -9.76 -12.49
C LEU A 60 7.32 -11.08 -12.88
N LYS A 61 8.12 -12.07 -13.20
CA LYS A 61 7.64 -13.43 -13.45
C LYS A 61 7.06 -14.05 -12.18
N LYS A 62 5.85 -14.62 -12.26
CA LYS A 62 5.24 -15.41 -11.18
C LYS A 62 5.78 -16.85 -11.15
N LYS A 63 6.25 -17.34 -12.27
CA LYS A 63 6.79 -18.69 -12.46
C LYS A 63 7.96 -18.68 -13.45
N ILE A 64 8.82 -19.69 -13.38
CA ILE A 64 10.06 -19.79 -14.17
C ILE A 64 9.76 -19.76 -15.68
N LYS A 65 8.75 -20.53 -16.15
CA LYS A 65 8.32 -20.58 -17.55
C LYS A 65 7.12 -19.66 -17.81
N ALA A 66 7.31 -18.35 -17.64
CA ALA A 66 6.27 -17.36 -17.93
C ALA A 66 6.21 -17.09 -19.44
N THR A 67 5.06 -17.36 -20.07
CA THR A 67 4.80 -17.14 -21.51
C THR A 67 3.62 -16.21 -21.77
N LYS A 68 2.67 -16.11 -20.83
CA LYS A 68 1.45 -15.31 -20.96
C LYS A 68 1.52 -14.08 -20.05
N TYR A 69 0.82 -13.00 -20.40
CA TYR A 69 0.69 -11.81 -19.55
C TYR A 69 0.20 -12.11 -18.13
N SER A 70 -0.69 -13.11 -17.98
CA SER A 70 -1.17 -13.57 -16.67
C SER A 70 -0.08 -14.16 -15.79
N ASP A 71 1.05 -14.57 -16.38
CA ASP A 71 2.19 -15.16 -15.67
C ASP A 71 3.11 -14.09 -15.07
N TYR A 72 2.81 -12.82 -15.29
CA TYR A 72 3.56 -11.72 -14.73
C TYR A 72 2.76 -10.96 -13.67
N ARG A 73 3.47 -10.46 -12.68
CA ARG A 73 2.98 -9.47 -11.71
C ARG A 73 3.65 -8.14 -12.02
N THR A 74 2.89 -7.10 -12.27
CA THR A 74 3.45 -5.76 -12.48
C THR A 74 3.75 -5.10 -11.14
N ILE A 75 4.95 -4.55 -11.01
CA ILE A 75 5.30 -3.59 -9.95
C ILE A 75 5.30 -2.21 -10.58
N SER A 76 4.58 -1.29 -9.97
CA SER A 76 4.50 0.10 -10.40
C SER A 76 5.46 0.95 -9.56
N LEU A 77 6.44 1.56 -10.21
CA LEU A 77 7.33 2.55 -9.61
C LEU A 77 6.73 3.94 -9.83
N ILE A 78 6.31 4.56 -8.75
CA ILE A 78 5.81 5.94 -8.73
C ILE A 78 6.85 6.88 -8.15
N ALA A 79 6.75 8.18 -8.46
CA ALA A 79 7.64 9.21 -7.95
C ALA A 79 7.75 9.15 -6.41
N LEU A 80 8.95 9.36 -5.88
CA LEU A 80 9.21 9.26 -4.45
C LEU A 80 8.43 10.30 -3.66
N THR A 81 8.31 11.50 -4.20
CA THR A 81 7.48 12.59 -3.64
C THR A 81 6.01 12.20 -3.54
N ALA A 82 5.47 11.53 -4.56
CA ALA A 82 4.10 10.98 -4.52
C ALA A 82 3.93 9.92 -3.42
N LYS A 83 4.94 9.05 -3.21
CA LYS A 83 4.94 8.07 -2.10
C LYS A 83 4.89 8.74 -0.74
N ILE A 84 5.57 9.88 -0.55
CA ILE A 84 5.57 10.63 0.71
C ILE A 84 4.18 11.20 0.98
N ILE A 85 3.59 11.86 -0.03
CA ILE A 85 2.24 12.43 0.10
C ILE A 85 1.22 11.32 0.41
N ALA A 86 1.26 10.22 -0.34
CA ALA A 86 0.40 9.07 -0.10
C ALA A 86 0.56 8.50 1.32
N LYS A 87 1.80 8.46 1.86
CA LYS A 87 2.08 8.02 3.24
C LYS A 87 1.46 8.95 4.27
N ILE A 88 1.47 10.28 4.02
CA ILE A 88 0.84 11.26 4.92
C ILE A 88 -0.67 11.10 4.90
N LEU A 89 -1.28 11.02 3.71
CA LEU A 89 -2.72 10.81 3.54
C LEU A 89 -3.16 9.51 4.21
N ARG A 90 -2.44 8.41 3.96
CA ARG A 90 -2.72 7.13 4.61
C ARG A 90 -2.78 7.26 6.13
N ARG A 91 -1.81 7.96 6.76
CA ARG A 91 -1.79 8.14 8.21
C ARG A 91 -2.99 8.94 8.75
N SER A 92 -3.45 9.91 7.98
CA SER A 92 -4.63 10.71 8.35
C SER A 92 -5.90 9.86 8.32
N ILE A 93 -5.98 8.92 7.39
CA ILE A 93 -7.13 8.04 7.20
C ILE A 93 -7.07 6.84 8.15
N GLU A 94 -5.86 6.29 8.41
CA GLU A 94 -5.63 5.05 9.18
C GLU A 94 -6.34 5.08 10.54
N LYS A 95 -6.27 6.20 11.26
CA LYS A 95 -6.95 6.36 12.55
C LYS A 95 -8.48 6.26 12.46
N LYS A 96 -9.05 6.77 11.37
CA LYS A 96 -10.49 6.73 11.15
C LYS A 96 -10.95 5.33 10.74
N ILE A 97 -10.17 4.68 9.88
CA ILE A 97 -10.45 3.32 9.41
C ILE A 97 -10.34 2.32 10.55
N GLU A 98 -9.34 2.46 11.44
CA GLU A 98 -9.12 1.54 12.56
C GLU A 98 -10.35 1.40 13.48
N ASN A 99 -11.12 2.48 13.63
CA ASN A 99 -12.35 2.46 14.43
C ASN A 99 -13.53 1.76 13.75
N VAL A 100 -13.44 1.51 12.44
CA VAL A 100 -14.50 0.89 11.63
C VAL A 100 -14.18 -0.56 11.28
N LEU A 101 -12.90 -0.94 11.30
CA LEU A 101 -12.47 -2.30 10.98
C LEU A 101 -12.88 -3.27 12.08
N GLY A 102 -13.51 -4.38 11.69
CA GLY A 102 -13.78 -5.52 12.58
C GLY A 102 -12.48 -6.14 13.11
N GLU A 103 -12.56 -6.83 14.22
CA GLU A 103 -11.41 -7.50 14.84
C GLU A 103 -10.89 -8.67 14.02
N ASP A 104 -11.70 -9.21 13.15
CA ASP A 104 -11.44 -10.28 12.19
C ASP A 104 -10.70 -9.81 10.92
N GLN A 105 -10.47 -8.51 10.76
CA GLN A 105 -9.65 -7.97 9.69
C GLN A 105 -8.16 -8.04 10.04
N PHE A 106 -7.44 -9.00 9.46
CA PHE A 106 -6.00 -9.20 9.70
C PHE A 106 -5.13 -8.56 8.63
N GLY A 107 -5.57 -8.58 7.36
CA GLY A 107 -4.79 -8.06 6.24
C GLY A 107 -4.65 -6.54 6.26
N PHE A 108 -3.42 -6.03 5.96
CA PHE A 108 -3.09 -4.60 5.86
C PHE A 108 -3.34 -3.76 7.13
N ARG A 109 -3.51 -4.39 8.26
CA ARG A 109 -3.77 -3.76 9.55
C ARG A 109 -2.51 -3.77 10.43
N ARG A 110 -2.26 -2.66 11.14
CA ARG A 110 -1.11 -2.56 12.04
C ARG A 110 -1.27 -3.47 13.25
N GLY A 111 -0.20 -4.20 13.59
CA GLY A 111 -0.22 -5.10 14.75
C GLY A 111 -1.03 -6.38 14.55
N LYS A 112 -1.49 -6.66 13.33
CA LYS A 112 -2.10 -7.93 12.92
C LYS A 112 -1.23 -8.61 11.87
N GLU A 113 -1.08 -9.91 11.99
CA GLU A 113 -0.26 -10.73 11.10
C GLU A 113 -1.06 -11.90 10.51
N THR A 114 -0.52 -12.51 9.47
CA THR A 114 -1.12 -13.72 8.88
C THR A 114 -1.20 -14.87 9.90
N MET A 115 -0.24 -14.91 10.83
CA MET A 115 -0.24 -15.92 11.89
C MET A 115 -1.42 -15.79 12.83
N ASP A 116 -1.90 -14.57 13.11
CA ASP A 116 -3.10 -14.35 13.91
C ASP A 116 -4.35 -14.93 13.25
N ALA A 117 -4.47 -14.74 11.90
CA ALA A 117 -5.56 -15.32 11.12
C ALA A 117 -5.51 -16.86 11.16
N ILE A 118 -4.31 -17.45 11.00
CA ILE A 118 -4.11 -18.90 11.08
C ILE A 118 -4.47 -19.43 12.48
N ALA A 119 -4.03 -18.72 13.53
CA ALA A 119 -4.35 -19.11 14.90
C ALA A 119 -5.86 -19.08 15.16
N MET A 120 -6.56 -18.04 14.67
CA MET A 120 -8.02 -17.98 14.78
C MET A 120 -8.69 -19.14 14.04
N MET A 121 -8.27 -19.49 12.84
CA MET A 121 -8.80 -20.63 12.10
C MET A 121 -8.57 -21.94 12.83
N ARG A 122 -7.41 -22.13 13.50
CA ARG A 122 -7.15 -23.30 14.34
C ARG A 122 -8.11 -23.38 15.52
N ILE A 123 -8.32 -22.27 16.23
CA ILE A 123 -9.26 -22.23 17.36
C ILE A 123 -10.68 -22.58 16.90
N ILE A 124 -11.10 -22.07 15.72
CA ILE A 124 -12.40 -22.41 15.15
C ILE A 124 -12.48 -23.91 14.85
N ALA A 125 -11.47 -24.47 14.21
CA ALA A 125 -11.40 -25.90 13.89
C ALA A 125 -11.41 -26.76 15.15
N GLU A 126 -10.61 -26.41 16.16
CA GLU A 126 -10.54 -27.14 17.45
C GLU A 126 -11.87 -27.11 18.20
N ARG A 127 -12.55 -25.96 18.26
CA ARG A 127 -13.86 -25.83 18.90
C ARG A 127 -14.97 -26.58 18.17
N ASN A 128 -14.82 -26.83 16.88
CA ASN A 128 -15.78 -27.56 16.09
C ASN A 128 -15.47 -29.07 15.99
N LEU A 129 -14.45 -29.58 16.71
CA LEU A 129 -14.20 -31.02 16.80
C LEU A 129 -15.34 -31.80 17.49
N GLU A 130 -16.18 -31.10 18.23
CA GLU A 130 -17.38 -31.64 18.89
C GLU A 130 -18.63 -31.60 17.98
N VAL A 131 -18.53 -30.96 16.82
CA VAL A 131 -19.59 -30.82 15.81
C VAL A 131 -19.21 -31.67 14.60
N ASP A 132 -20.12 -32.44 14.09
CA ASP A 132 -19.86 -33.45 13.05
C ASP A 132 -19.26 -32.90 11.76
N GLU A 133 -19.52 -31.62 11.38
CA GLU A 133 -19.03 -31.04 10.14
C GLU A 133 -18.72 -29.54 10.24
N LEU A 134 -17.58 -29.09 9.70
CA LEU A 134 -17.19 -27.69 9.54
C LEU A 134 -16.96 -27.37 8.07
N TYR A 135 -17.79 -26.51 7.50
CA TYR A 135 -17.61 -26.04 6.12
C TYR A 135 -16.84 -24.72 6.10
N VAL A 136 -15.73 -24.68 5.35
CA VAL A 136 -14.89 -23.49 5.22
C VAL A 136 -14.80 -23.13 3.74
N CYS A 137 -15.09 -21.86 3.40
CA CYS A 137 -14.98 -21.35 2.03
C CYS A 137 -13.89 -20.28 1.97
N PHE A 138 -12.88 -20.49 1.12
CA PHE A 138 -11.83 -19.51 0.83
C PHE A 138 -12.14 -18.77 -0.47
N ILE A 139 -12.27 -17.44 -0.40
CA ILE A 139 -12.57 -16.61 -1.57
C ILE A 139 -11.32 -15.79 -1.92
N ASP A 140 -10.72 -16.08 -3.09
CA ASP A 140 -9.60 -15.30 -3.64
C ASP A 140 -10.06 -14.43 -4.82
N TRP A 141 -9.92 -13.12 -4.69
CA TRP A 141 -10.31 -12.17 -5.71
C TRP A 141 -9.15 -11.85 -6.65
N GLN A 142 -9.23 -12.34 -7.88
CA GLN A 142 -8.21 -12.02 -8.88
C GLN A 142 -8.16 -10.53 -9.21
N LYS A 143 -6.96 -9.93 -9.12
CA LYS A 143 -6.70 -8.54 -9.51
C LYS A 143 -7.65 -7.53 -8.85
N THR A 144 -7.97 -7.73 -7.59
CA THR A 144 -8.93 -6.92 -6.81
C THR A 144 -8.69 -5.42 -6.96
N LEU A 145 -7.45 -4.96 -6.77
CA LEU A 145 -7.10 -3.53 -6.85
C LEU A 145 -7.33 -2.93 -8.26
N ASN A 146 -7.22 -3.73 -9.32
CA ASN A 146 -7.47 -3.26 -10.69
C ASN A 146 -8.96 -3.17 -11.04
N ARG A 147 -9.82 -3.78 -10.23
CA ARG A 147 -11.29 -3.82 -10.43
C ARG A 147 -12.06 -2.88 -9.53
N VAL A 148 -11.38 -2.16 -8.65
CA VAL A 148 -12.02 -1.16 -7.78
C VAL A 148 -12.55 -0.01 -8.65
N ASN A 149 -13.84 0.28 -8.52
CA ASN A 149 -14.44 1.44 -9.16
C ASN A 149 -14.01 2.71 -8.40
N ARG A 150 -13.08 3.45 -8.99
CA ARG A 150 -12.47 4.64 -8.38
C ARG A 150 -13.48 5.77 -8.15
N THR A 151 -14.47 5.90 -9.02
CA THR A 151 -15.51 6.94 -8.92
C THR A 151 -16.44 6.69 -7.72
N LYS A 152 -16.64 5.43 -7.34
CA LYS A 152 -17.44 5.09 -6.16
C LYS A 152 -16.64 5.11 -4.85
N LEU A 153 -15.31 5.18 -4.95
CA LEU A 153 -14.42 5.19 -3.79
C LEU A 153 -14.21 6.61 -3.25
N MET A 154 -14.41 7.64 -4.09
CA MET A 154 -14.33 9.05 -3.74
C MET A 154 -15.71 9.62 -3.43
#